data_9d6c77b227ea4a7a273177f2a266a8a0
#
_entry.id   9d6c77b227ea4a7a273177f2a266a8a0
#
_cell.length_a   1.000
_cell.length_b   1.000
_cell.length_c   1.000
_cell.angle_alpha   90.00
_cell.angle_beta   90.00
_cell.angle_gamma   90.00
#
_symmetry.space_group_name_H-M   'P 1'
#
loop_
_entity.id
_entity.type
_entity.pdbx_description
1 polymer ?
#
loop_
_entity_poly.entity_id
_entity_poly.type
_entity_poly.pdbx_seq_one_letter_code
_entity_poly.pdbx_strand_id
1 'polypeptide(L)'
;YEIHRSAHGFASIRQISSGEVMHSVIAPDDEANKLYVEQSCLAARLLTPPTLGADDLVIWDVGLGAAFNAMAAIHCFERCYAARGETAPRRLRLVSIEQDLDPLLLAAKQPGPFTHLRHGAPFKLLETGKWVHASGLLHWELLKEDFRDCIETASIPDLIFYDLFSANSHATLWTVEIFTRIFQHCATKSVELYTYSASTAVRVALLAAGFFVAEGMGSGPKSATTLAFTRATGAEEHPLTPRLLDQHWLARWRRSHVQFPATLPIAEHAHFEQLIENHPQFKECR
;
A
#
# COMPACT_ATOMS: atom_id res chain seq x y z
N TYR A 1 -20.43 -1.00 -9.96
CA TYR A 1 -19.61 0.22 -9.88
C TYR A 1 -20.18 1.31 -10.79
N GLU A 2 -19.88 2.58 -10.45
CA GLU A 2 -20.19 3.75 -11.27
C GLU A 2 -19.08 4.77 -11.21
N ILE A 3 -18.97 5.62 -12.25
CA ILE A 3 -18.03 6.74 -12.22
C ILE A 3 -18.62 7.85 -11.36
N HIS A 4 -17.92 8.19 -10.28
CA HIS A 4 -18.24 9.30 -9.40
C HIS A 4 -17.44 10.54 -9.80
N ARG A 5 -18.13 11.67 -9.93
CA ARG A 5 -17.48 13.00 -10.10
C ARG A 5 -17.48 13.73 -8.77
N SER A 6 -16.29 14.02 -8.28
CA SER A 6 -16.14 14.79 -7.04
C SER A 6 -16.57 16.25 -7.22
N ALA A 7 -16.88 16.92 -6.12
CA ALA A 7 -17.11 18.36 -6.11
C ALA A 7 -15.87 19.18 -6.55
N HIS A 8 -14.68 18.57 -6.50
CA HIS A 8 -13.42 19.17 -6.92
C HIS A 8 -13.08 18.92 -8.40
N GLY A 9 -13.99 18.28 -9.16
CA GLY A 9 -13.89 18.13 -10.61
C GLY A 9 -13.13 16.92 -11.11
N PHE A 10 -12.56 16.08 -10.23
CA PHE A 10 -11.93 14.82 -10.64
C PHE A 10 -12.93 13.65 -10.67
N ALA A 11 -12.59 12.60 -11.39
CA ALA A 11 -13.35 11.37 -11.44
C ALA A 11 -12.73 10.29 -10.55
N SER A 12 -13.59 9.47 -9.96
CA SER A 12 -13.24 8.29 -9.18
C SER A 12 -14.27 7.20 -9.42
N ILE A 13 -14.11 6.06 -8.79
CA ILE A 13 -15.05 4.93 -8.87
C ILE A 13 -15.80 4.81 -7.55
N ARG A 14 -17.13 4.65 -7.62
CA ARG A 14 -17.99 4.33 -6.49
C ARG A 14 -18.44 2.88 -6.57
N GLN A 15 -18.31 2.17 -5.48
CA GLN A 15 -18.95 0.86 -5.32
C GLN A 15 -20.42 1.08 -4.94
N ILE A 16 -21.35 0.61 -5.77
CA ILE A 16 -22.79 0.87 -5.61
C ILE A 16 -23.33 0.17 -4.35
N SER A 17 -22.86 -1.05 -4.06
CA SER A 17 -23.34 -1.86 -2.93
C SER A 17 -23.04 -1.26 -1.56
N SER A 18 -21.86 -0.66 -1.37
CA SER A 18 -21.45 -0.01 -0.11
C SER A 18 -21.64 1.51 -0.11
N GLY A 19 -21.76 2.12 -1.30
CA GLY A 19 -21.72 3.56 -1.50
C GLY A 19 -20.33 4.18 -1.35
N GLU A 20 -19.29 3.38 -1.07
CA GLU A 20 -17.92 3.85 -0.88
C GLU A 20 -17.31 4.34 -2.19
N VAL A 21 -16.62 5.49 -2.12
CA VAL A 21 -15.88 6.07 -3.24
C VAL A 21 -14.40 5.84 -3.00
N MET A 22 -13.68 5.28 -3.98
CA MET A 22 -12.26 4.93 -3.86
C MET A 22 -11.41 6.14 -3.43
N HIS A 23 -11.64 7.29 -4.07
CA HIS A 23 -10.97 8.55 -3.74
C HIS A 23 -12.02 9.65 -3.71
N SER A 24 -12.24 10.25 -2.55
CA SER A 24 -13.36 11.20 -2.36
C SER A 24 -12.93 12.66 -2.15
N VAL A 25 -11.69 12.89 -1.73
CA VAL A 25 -11.25 14.20 -1.23
C VAL A 25 -10.13 14.82 -2.05
N ILE A 26 -9.15 14.01 -2.45
CA ILE A 26 -8.02 14.43 -3.29
C ILE A 26 -8.13 13.73 -4.65
N ALA A 27 -7.58 14.36 -5.69
CA ALA A 27 -7.48 13.72 -6.99
C ALA A 27 -6.69 12.40 -6.86
N PRO A 28 -7.20 11.30 -7.43
CA PRO A 28 -6.59 9.98 -7.27
C PRO A 28 -5.12 9.92 -7.68
N ASP A 29 -4.75 10.60 -8.77
CA ASP A 29 -3.36 10.69 -9.23
C ASP A 29 -2.44 11.38 -8.20
N ASP A 30 -2.92 12.46 -7.57
CA ASP A 30 -2.16 13.20 -6.54
C ASP A 30 -2.02 12.35 -5.26
N GLU A 31 -3.09 11.66 -4.86
CA GLU A 31 -3.08 10.78 -3.70
C GLU A 31 -2.13 9.61 -3.91
N ALA A 32 -2.21 8.94 -5.05
CA ALA A 32 -1.32 7.83 -5.42
C ALA A 32 0.15 8.26 -5.43
N ASN A 33 0.47 9.40 -6.05
CA ASN A 33 1.83 9.92 -6.06
C ASN A 33 2.32 10.23 -4.64
N LYS A 34 1.53 10.94 -3.84
CA LYS A 34 1.93 11.36 -2.50
C LYS A 34 2.13 10.18 -1.54
N LEU A 35 1.12 9.30 -1.47
CA LEU A 35 1.09 8.24 -0.44
C LEU A 35 1.93 7.02 -0.78
N TYR A 36 2.10 6.72 -2.06
CA TYR A 36 2.76 5.48 -2.48
C TYR A 36 4.10 5.72 -3.18
N VAL A 37 4.23 6.78 -3.98
CA VAL A 37 5.47 7.05 -4.73
C VAL A 37 6.43 7.94 -3.94
N GLU A 38 5.96 9.11 -3.47
CA GLU A 38 6.81 10.06 -2.74
C GLU A 38 7.14 9.54 -1.35
N GLN A 39 6.13 9.07 -0.62
CA GLN A 39 6.32 8.56 0.74
C GLN A 39 7.23 7.33 0.80
N SER A 40 7.20 6.46 -0.21
CA SER A 40 8.14 5.33 -0.32
C SER A 40 9.50 5.71 -0.89
N CYS A 41 9.71 6.98 -1.26
CA CYS A 41 10.92 7.43 -1.95
C CYS A 41 11.27 6.58 -3.19
N LEU A 42 10.24 6.15 -3.93
CA LEU A 42 10.41 5.19 -5.03
C LEU A 42 11.47 5.62 -6.05
N ALA A 43 11.49 6.92 -6.43
CA ALA A 43 12.48 7.43 -7.37
C ALA A 43 13.92 7.23 -6.86
N ALA A 44 14.20 7.54 -5.59
CA ALA A 44 15.52 7.35 -5.00
C ALA A 44 15.92 5.86 -5.00
N ARG A 45 14.99 4.96 -4.66
CA ARG A 45 15.22 3.51 -4.67
C ARG A 45 15.51 2.96 -6.06
N LEU A 46 14.84 3.48 -7.08
CA LEU A 46 15.07 3.12 -8.48
C LEU A 46 16.42 3.60 -9.00
N LEU A 47 16.90 4.76 -8.52
CA LEU A 47 18.17 5.36 -8.94
C LEU A 47 19.36 4.89 -8.07
N THR A 48 19.12 4.27 -6.93
CA THR A 48 20.19 3.69 -6.11
C THR A 48 20.70 2.40 -6.78
N PRO A 49 22.00 2.32 -7.09
CA PRO A 49 22.55 1.09 -7.65
C PRO A 49 22.26 -0.10 -6.73
N PRO A 50 21.90 -1.25 -7.30
CA PRO A 50 21.73 -2.45 -6.49
C PRO A 50 23.07 -2.80 -5.82
N THR A 51 23.05 -3.17 -4.56
CA THR A 51 24.17 -3.87 -3.91
C THR A 51 24.43 -5.18 -4.68
N LEU A 52 25.68 -5.63 -4.74
CA LEU A 52 26.08 -6.87 -5.42
C LEU A 52 25.13 -8.00 -5.03
N GLY A 53 24.41 -8.56 -6.02
CA GLY A 53 23.41 -9.62 -5.81
C GLY A 53 22.01 -9.12 -5.40
N ALA A 54 21.75 -7.81 -5.43
CA ALA A 54 20.42 -7.31 -5.18
C ALA A 54 19.48 -7.60 -6.34
N ASP A 55 18.40 -8.27 -6.02
CA ASP A 55 17.32 -8.60 -6.91
C ASP A 55 16.54 -7.35 -7.38
N ASP A 56 15.56 -7.57 -8.23
CA ASP A 56 14.61 -6.55 -8.66
C ASP A 56 13.97 -5.85 -7.46
N LEU A 57 13.59 -4.58 -7.59
CA LEU A 57 12.70 -3.92 -6.65
C LEU A 57 11.29 -4.47 -6.88
N VAL A 58 10.72 -5.13 -5.89
CA VAL A 58 9.39 -5.76 -5.98
C VAL A 58 8.38 -4.94 -5.22
N ILE A 59 7.30 -4.53 -5.90
CA ILE A 59 6.17 -3.84 -5.29
C ILE A 59 4.93 -4.73 -5.38
N TRP A 60 4.25 -4.94 -4.26
CA TRP A 60 2.87 -5.40 -4.26
C TRP A 60 1.92 -4.19 -4.27
N ASP A 61 1.04 -4.17 -5.24
CA ASP A 61 -0.07 -3.23 -5.37
C ASP A 61 -1.35 -3.99 -5.03
N VAL A 62 -1.74 -3.95 -3.76
CA VAL A 62 -2.87 -4.70 -3.21
C VAL A 62 -4.12 -3.85 -3.26
N GLY A 63 -5.04 -4.23 -4.12
CA GLY A 63 -6.22 -3.43 -4.47
C GLY A 63 -5.95 -2.53 -5.68
N LEU A 64 -5.90 -3.13 -6.87
CA LEU A 64 -5.62 -2.41 -8.13
C LEU A 64 -6.64 -1.30 -8.42
N GLY A 65 -7.92 -1.52 -8.09
CA GLY A 65 -8.99 -0.56 -8.34
C GLY A 65 -9.03 -0.08 -9.80
N ALA A 66 -8.89 1.22 -10.02
CA ALA A 66 -8.76 1.82 -11.35
C ALA A 66 -7.29 2.02 -11.79
N ALA A 67 -6.34 1.34 -11.16
CA ALA A 67 -4.90 1.32 -11.44
C ALA A 67 -4.14 2.63 -11.17
N PHE A 68 -4.61 3.48 -10.28
CA PHE A 68 -3.93 4.76 -10.00
C PHE A 68 -2.54 4.55 -9.36
N ASN A 69 -2.42 3.67 -8.37
CA ASN A 69 -1.16 3.44 -7.66
C ASN A 69 -0.13 2.74 -8.57
N ALA A 70 -0.58 1.73 -9.31
CA ALA A 70 0.26 1.05 -10.28
C ALA A 70 0.79 2.01 -11.35
N MET A 71 -0.09 2.86 -11.90
CA MET A 71 0.31 3.84 -12.91
C MET A 71 1.20 4.94 -12.34
N ALA A 72 0.99 5.38 -11.11
CA ALA A 72 1.91 6.31 -10.44
C ALA A 72 3.32 5.72 -10.31
N ALA A 73 3.44 4.44 -9.94
CA ALA A 73 4.72 3.73 -9.88
C ALA A 73 5.37 3.59 -11.27
N ILE A 74 4.58 3.25 -12.31
CA ILE A 74 5.04 3.15 -13.70
C ILE A 74 5.56 4.51 -14.18
N HIS A 75 4.80 5.58 -14.00
CA HIS A 75 5.23 6.93 -14.40
C HIS A 75 6.48 7.40 -13.63
N CYS A 76 6.61 7.01 -12.35
CA CYS A 76 7.83 7.27 -11.58
C CYS A 76 9.03 6.58 -12.23
N PHE A 77 8.90 5.29 -12.57
CA PHE A 77 9.95 4.54 -13.25
C PHE A 77 10.31 5.17 -14.60
N GLU A 78 9.32 5.53 -15.42
CA GLU A 78 9.53 6.14 -16.74
C GLU A 78 10.27 7.48 -16.64
N ARG A 79 9.92 8.32 -15.65
CA ARG A 79 10.66 9.56 -15.39
C ARG A 79 12.11 9.29 -14.99
N CYS A 80 12.38 8.31 -14.13
CA CYS A 80 13.72 7.91 -13.75
C CYS A 80 14.49 7.36 -14.97
N TYR A 81 13.82 6.55 -15.78
CA TYR A 81 14.41 5.99 -17.00
C TYR A 81 14.73 7.06 -18.06
N ALA A 82 13.87 8.04 -18.25
CA ALA A 82 14.09 9.15 -19.17
C ALA A 82 15.21 10.10 -18.71
N ALA A 83 15.28 10.35 -17.40
CA ALA A 83 16.29 11.23 -16.79
C ALA A 83 17.65 10.56 -16.56
N ARG A 84 17.76 9.24 -16.83
CA ARG A 84 19.00 8.50 -16.61
C ARG A 84 20.15 9.05 -17.45
N GLY A 85 21.32 9.16 -16.83
CA GLY A 85 22.57 9.35 -17.54
C GLY A 85 23.07 8.00 -18.10
N GLU A 86 24.27 7.62 -17.72
CA GLU A 86 24.87 6.33 -18.12
C GLU A 86 24.33 5.12 -17.34
N THR A 87 23.71 5.35 -16.17
CA THR A 87 23.25 4.28 -15.27
C THR A 87 21.75 4.05 -15.44
N ALA A 88 21.36 2.84 -15.84
CA ALA A 88 19.95 2.45 -15.90
C ALA A 88 19.32 2.39 -14.49
N PRO A 89 18.02 2.73 -14.33
CA PRO A 89 17.34 2.49 -13.07
C PRO A 89 17.33 0.99 -12.73
N ARG A 90 17.21 0.70 -11.44
CA ARG A 90 17.00 -0.65 -10.92
C ARG A 90 15.78 -1.28 -11.58
N ARG A 91 15.82 -2.59 -11.83
CA ARG A 91 14.66 -3.32 -12.35
C ARG A 91 13.51 -3.25 -11.37
N LEU A 92 12.30 -3.04 -11.89
CA LEU A 92 11.07 -2.96 -11.13
C LEU A 92 10.14 -4.11 -11.51
N ARG A 93 9.70 -4.88 -10.52
CA ARG A 93 8.59 -5.83 -10.63
C ARG A 93 7.40 -5.27 -9.87
N LEU A 94 6.35 -4.94 -10.59
CA LEU A 94 5.09 -4.50 -10.02
C LEU A 94 4.09 -5.66 -10.11
N VAL A 95 3.55 -6.09 -8.97
CA VAL A 95 2.59 -7.18 -8.88
C VAL A 95 1.30 -6.60 -8.33
N SER A 96 0.32 -6.36 -9.18
CA SER A 96 -1.02 -5.96 -8.75
C SER A 96 -1.86 -7.19 -8.41
N ILE A 97 -2.52 -7.15 -7.26
CA ILE A 97 -3.34 -8.25 -6.75
C ILE A 97 -4.76 -7.73 -6.61
N GLU A 98 -5.68 -8.29 -7.43
CA GLU A 98 -7.07 -7.84 -7.50
C GLU A 98 -7.98 -8.95 -8.02
N GLN A 99 -9.02 -9.26 -7.26
CA GLN A 99 -10.00 -10.25 -7.69
C GLN A 99 -11.11 -9.67 -8.59
N ASP A 100 -11.42 -8.37 -8.44
CA ASP A 100 -12.50 -7.67 -9.13
C ASP A 100 -11.95 -6.57 -10.04
N LEU A 101 -11.93 -6.85 -11.32
CA LEU A 101 -11.43 -5.92 -12.34
C LEU A 101 -12.50 -4.94 -12.87
N ASP A 102 -13.74 -5.01 -12.39
CA ASP A 102 -14.81 -4.15 -12.86
C ASP A 102 -14.52 -2.65 -12.72
N PRO A 103 -13.86 -2.17 -11.65
CA PRO A 103 -13.45 -0.77 -11.56
C PRO A 103 -12.53 -0.33 -12.70
N LEU A 104 -11.49 -1.13 -13.00
CA LEU A 104 -10.57 -0.82 -14.10
C LEU A 104 -11.24 -0.94 -15.46
N LEU A 105 -12.07 -1.97 -15.65
CA LEU A 105 -12.85 -2.16 -16.90
C LEU A 105 -13.82 -1.00 -17.13
N LEU A 106 -14.46 -0.49 -16.07
CA LEU A 106 -15.35 0.66 -16.16
C LEU A 106 -14.58 1.93 -16.55
N ALA A 107 -13.45 2.19 -15.89
CA ALA A 107 -12.59 3.33 -16.21
C ALA A 107 -12.02 3.23 -17.64
N ALA A 108 -11.61 2.05 -18.08
CA ALA A 108 -11.08 1.79 -19.42
C ALA A 108 -12.11 2.01 -20.54
N LYS A 109 -13.40 1.76 -20.27
CA LYS A 109 -14.50 2.04 -21.21
C LYS A 109 -14.75 3.55 -21.38
N GLN A 110 -14.37 4.36 -20.41
CA GLN A 110 -14.54 5.82 -20.40
C GLN A 110 -13.26 6.54 -19.98
N PRO A 111 -12.17 6.45 -20.77
CA PRO A 111 -10.85 6.91 -20.35
C PRO A 111 -10.73 8.44 -20.26
N GLY A 112 -11.70 9.21 -20.79
CA GLY A 112 -11.64 10.66 -20.81
C GLY A 112 -11.37 11.31 -19.44
N PRO A 113 -12.08 10.92 -18.37
CA PRO A 113 -11.83 11.41 -17.01
C PRO A 113 -10.59 10.81 -16.32
N PHE A 114 -10.04 9.72 -16.82
CA PHE A 114 -8.95 8.96 -16.23
C PHE A 114 -7.66 9.14 -17.05
N THR A 115 -6.94 10.22 -16.77
CA THR A 115 -5.78 10.63 -17.60
C THR A 115 -4.65 9.61 -17.64
N HIS A 116 -4.44 8.86 -16.55
CA HIS A 116 -3.45 7.78 -16.47
C HIS A 116 -3.77 6.60 -17.42
N LEU A 117 -5.04 6.42 -17.82
CA LEU A 117 -5.44 5.41 -18.80
C LEU A 117 -5.20 5.82 -20.27
N ARG A 118 -4.57 6.98 -20.52
CA ARG A 118 -4.01 7.28 -21.84
C ARG A 118 -2.78 6.43 -22.16
N HIS A 119 -2.18 5.84 -21.14
CA HIS A 119 -1.08 4.89 -21.27
C HIS A 119 -1.57 3.52 -21.70
N GLY A 120 -0.83 2.82 -22.56
CA GLY A 120 -1.23 1.51 -23.09
C GLY A 120 -1.10 0.35 -22.10
N ALA A 121 -0.34 0.49 -21.02
CA ALA A 121 -0.03 -0.57 -20.07
C ALA A 121 -1.27 -1.19 -19.41
N PRO A 122 -2.26 -0.41 -18.89
CA PRO A 122 -3.45 -0.98 -18.26
C PRO A 122 -4.29 -1.84 -19.22
N PHE A 123 -4.37 -1.44 -20.48
CA PHE A 123 -5.11 -2.22 -21.51
C PHE A 123 -4.38 -3.53 -21.81
N LYS A 124 -3.05 -3.49 -21.91
CA LYS A 124 -2.27 -4.72 -22.12
C LYS A 124 -2.34 -5.64 -20.92
N LEU A 125 -2.34 -5.09 -19.70
CA LEU A 125 -2.55 -5.85 -18.48
C LEU A 125 -3.91 -6.56 -18.48
N LEU A 126 -4.99 -5.85 -18.82
CA LEU A 126 -6.35 -6.42 -18.93
C LEU A 126 -6.45 -7.53 -19.99
N GLU A 127 -5.71 -7.38 -21.09
CA GLU A 127 -5.73 -8.35 -22.19
C GLU A 127 -4.96 -9.63 -21.88
N THR A 128 -3.76 -9.50 -21.23
CA THR A 128 -2.80 -10.61 -21.14
C THR A 128 -2.37 -10.94 -19.70
N GLY A 129 -2.83 -10.18 -18.70
CA GLY A 129 -2.36 -10.29 -17.31
C GLY A 129 -0.97 -9.75 -17.07
N LYS A 130 -0.28 -9.24 -18.09
CA LYS A 130 1.12 -8.78 -18.00
C LYS A 130 1.40 -7.62 -18.93
N TRP A 131 2.33 -6.75 -18.51
CA TRP A 131 2.90 -5.73 -19.36
C TRP A 131 4.39 -5.55 -19.04
N VAL A 132 5.19 -5.30 -20.07
CA VAL A 132 6.63 -5.05 -19.95
C VAL A 132 6.94 -3.73 -20.63
N HIS A 133 7.64 -2.86 -19.94
CA HIS A 133 8.15 -1.62 -20.50
C HIS A 133 9.16 -1.90 -21.63
N ALA A 134 9.25 -1.03 -22.63
CA ALA A 134 10.12 -1.22 -23.80
C ALA A 134 11.61 -1.42 -23.45
N SER A 135 12.09 -0.91 -22.31
CA SER A 135 13.45 -1.16 -21.82
C SER A 135 13.69 -2.58 -21.32
N GLY A 136 12.65 -3.38 -21.06
CA GLY A 136 12.76 -4.67 -20.38
C GLY A 136 13.04 -4.57 -18.87
N LEU A 137 13.14 -3.36 -18.29
CA LEU A 137 13.51 -3.16 -16.90
C LEU A 137 12.31 -2.98 -15.96
N LEU A 138 11.09 -2.82 -16.47
CA LEU A 138 9.87 -2.83 -15.67
C LEU A 138 8.93 -3.91 -16.18
N HIS A 139 8.50 -4.75 -15.27
CA HIS A 139 7.52 -5.80 -15.49
C HIS A 139 6.33 -5.57 -14.59
N TRP A 140 5.13 -5.52 -15.15
CA TRP A 140 3.86 -5.42 -14.42
C TRP A 140 3.05 -6.69 -14.65
N GLU A 141 2.66 -7.32 -13.55
CA GLU A 141 1.90 -8.57 -13.53
C GLU A 141 0.62 -8.39 -12.71
N LEU A 142 -0.46 -8.99 -13.18
CA LEU A 142 -1.74 -9.06 -12.48
C LEU A 142 -1.96 -10.47 -11.95
N LEU A 143 -2.11 -10.61 -10.64
CA LEU A 143 -2.67 -11.78 -9.99
C LEU A 143 -4.17 -11.52 -9.81
N LYS A 144 -4.99 -12.11 -10.69
CA LYS A 144 -6.46 -12.00 -10.63
C LYS A 144 -7.01 -13.03 -9.65
N GLU A 145 -6.72 -12.81 -8.38
CA GLU A 145 -7.04 -13.73 -7.28
C GLU A 145 -7.46 -12.95 -6.04
N ASP A 146 -8.08 -13.65 -5.08
CA ASP A 146 -8.25 -13.11 -3.75
C ASP A 146 -6.86 -12.94 -3.09
N PHE A 147 -6.59 -11.77 -2.52
CA PHE A 147 -5.31 -11.49 -1.89
C PHE A 147 -4.93 -12.55 -0.83
N ARG A 148 -5.93 -13.09 -0.11
CA ARG A 148 -5.73 -14.14 0.89
C ARG A 148 -5.12 -15.42 0.32
N ASP A 149 -5.38 -15.71 -0.95
CA ASP A 149 -4.95 -16.97 -1.58
C ASP A 149 -3.53 -16.87 -2.18
N CYS A 150 -3.02 -15.65 -2.36
CA CYS A 150 -1.71 -15.44 -2.98
C CYS A 150 -0.63 -14.86 -2.07
N ILE A 151 -0.92 -14.56 -0.80
CA ILE A 151 0.07 -13.98 0.13
C ILE A 151 1.35 -14.82 0.18
N GLU A 152 1.24 -16.13 0.37
CA GLU A 152 2.39 -17.03 0.54
C GLU A 152 3.02 -17.50 -0.78
N THR A 153 2.33 -17.30 -1.90
CA THR A 153 2.79 -17.76 -3.23
C THR A 153 3.43 -16.66 -4.05
N ALA A 154 3.07 -15.41 -3.81
CA ALA A 154 3.65 -14.26 -4.47
C ALA A 154 5.12 -14.05 -4.03
N SER A 155 5.95 -13.52 -4.94
CA SER A 155 7.34 -13.21 -4.60
C SER A 155 7.41 -12.15 -3.49
N ILE A 156 8.29 -12.34 -2.50
CA ILE A 156 8.44 -11.43 -1.36
C ILE A 156 8.70 -9.99 -1.87
N PRO A 157 7.88 -9.01 -1.47
CA PRO A 157 8.03 -7.63 -1.91
C PRO A 157 9.15 -6.89 -1.15
N ASP A 158 9.54 -5.73 -1.67
CA ASP A 158 10.24 -4.68 -0.92
C ASP A 158 9.24 -3.68 -0.34
N LEU A 159 8.23 -3.34 -1.15
CA LEU A 159 7.19 -2.38 -0.81
C LEU A 159 5.81 -3.00 -1.01
N ILE A 160 4.88 -2.71 -0.11
CA ILE A 160 3.47 -3.08 -0.22
C ILE A 160 2.63 -1.80 -0.23
N PHE A 161 1.95 -1.54 -1.34
CA PHE A 161 0.92 -0.53 -1.44
C PHE A 161 -0.41 -1.19 -1.09
N TYR A 162 -0.88 -0.96 0.14
CA TYR A 162 -2.07 -1.61 0.68
C TYR A 162 -3.26 -0.67 0.60
N ASP A 163 -3.98 -0.72 -0.52
CA ASP A 163 -5.01 0.25 -0.91
C ASP A 163 -6.35 -0.40 -1.27
N LEU A 164 -6.81 -1.26 -0.41
CA LEU A 164 -8.13 -1.87 -0.51
C LEU A 164 -9.23 -0.91 -0.05
N PHE A 165 -10.49 -1.19 -0.39
CA PHE A 165 -11.62 -0.53 0.24
C PHE A 165 -11.51 -0.60 1.76
N SER A 166 -12.11 0.38 2.45
CA SER A 166 -11.94 0.54 3.90
C SER A 166 -12.33 -0.70 4.70
N ALA A 167 -11.84 -0.78 5.93
CA ALA A 167 -12.21 -1.83 6.87
C ALA A 167 -13.73 -1.92 7.13
N ASN A 168 -14.49 -0.87 6.83
CA ASN A 168 -15.95 -0.90 6.92
C ASN A 168 -16.58 -1.74 5.78
N SER A 169 -15.99 -1.73 4.61
CA SER A 169 -16.49 -2.44 3.42
C SER A 169 -15.84 -3.80 3.23
N HIS A 170 -14.55 -3.94 3.60
CA HIS A 170 -13.75 -5.15 3.41
C HIS A 170 -13.04 -5.56 4.71
N ALA A 171 -13.79 -5.67 5.82
CA ALA A 171 -13.26 -5.95 7.16
C ALA A 171 -12.32 -7.18 7.21
N THR A 172 -12.59 -8.21 6.41
CA THR A 172 -11.81 -9.47 6.40
C THR A 172 -10.37 -9.32 5.92
N LEU A 173 -10.06 -8.25 5.19
CA LEU A 173 -8.71 -7.97 4.69
C LEU A 173 -7.90 -7.04 5.63
N TRP A 174 -8.53 -6.48 6.66
CA TRP A 174 -7.89 -5.58 7.62
C TRP A 174 -7.74 -6.22 9.01
N THR A 175 -7.57 -7.54 9.05
CA THR A 175 -7.50 -8.32 10.30
C THR A 175 -6.07 -8.56 10.75
N VAL A 176 -5.92 -8.87 12.04
CA VAL A 176 -4.63 -9.31 12.60
C VAL A 176 -4.11 -10.55 11.85
N GLU A 177 -4.99 -11.49 11.52
CA GLU A 177 -4.64 -12.71 10.79
C GLU A 177 -3.96 -12.41 9.44
N ILE A 178 -4.57 -11.54 8.62
CA ILE A 178 -4.02 -11.18 7.31
C ILE A 178 -2.66 -10.50 7.48
N PHE A 179 -2.55 -9.52 8.37
CA PHE A 179 -1.28 -8.84 8.62
C PHE A 179 -0.21 -9.79 9.19
N THR A 180 -0.60 -10.76 10.01
CA THR A 180 0.34 -11.79 10.51
C THR A 180 0.87 -12.66 9.38
N ARG A 181 0.02 -13.09 8.46
CA ARG A 181 0.43 -13.86 7.27
C ARG A 181 1.40 -13.06 6.39
N ILE A 182 1.09 -11.77 6.13
CA ILE A 182 2.00 -10.89 5.39
C ILE A 182 3.34 -10.77 6.13
N PHE A 183 3.31 -10.50 7.45
CA PHE A 183 4.52 -10.35 8.26
C PHE A 183 5.40 -11.61 8.22
N GLN A 184 4.79 -12.79 8.38
CA GLN A 184 5.49 -14.07 8.36
C GLN A 184 6.09 -14.37 6.99
N HIS A 185 5.35 -14.13 5.91
CA HIS A 185 5.86 -14.30 4.55
C HIS A 185 7.05 -13.37 4.25
N CYS A 186 7.00 -12.15 4.80
CA CYS A 186 8.02 -11.13 4.61
C CYS A 186 9.18 -11.21 5.63
N ALA A 187 9.17 -12.16 6.59
CA ALA A 187 10.09 -12.17 7.73
C ALA A 187 11.59 -12.21 7.37
N THR A 188 11.94 -12.75 6.21
CA THR A 188 13.33 -12.85 5.74
C THR A 188 13.90 -11.55 5.16
N LYS A 189 13.04 -10.56 4.88
CA LYS A 189 13.40 -9.31 4.19
C LYS A 189 12.93 -8.08 4.99
N SER A 190 13.61 -6.94 4.84
CA SER A 190 13.09 -5.67 5.29
C SER A 190 12.02 -5.21 4.29
N VAL A 191 10.76 -5.21 4.72
CA VAL A 191 9.59 -4.88 3.88
C VAL A 191 8.85 -3.73 4.51
N GLU A 192 8.36 -2.82 3.67
CA GLU A 192 7.63 -1.64 4.06
C GLU A 192 6.21 -1.68 3.49
N LEU A 193 5.22 -1.42 4.33
CA LEU A 193 3.80 -1.36 3.95
C LEU A 193 3.28 0.06 4.10
N TYR A 194 2.60 0.54 3.08
CA TYR A 194 2.01 1.86 2.97
C TYR A 194 0.51 1.74 2.81
N THR A 195 -0.26 2.48 3.60
CA THR A 195 -1.72 2.53 3.46
C THR A 195 -2.26 3.91 3.78
N TYR A 196 -3.32 4.30 3.09
CA TYR A 196 -4.06 5.55 3.33
C TYR A 196 -4.76 5.59 4.69
N SER A 197 -4.92 4.44 5.35
CA SER A 197 -5.66 4.34 6.60
C SER A 197 -4.90 4.96 7.76
N ALA A 198 -5.57 5.84 8.53
CA ALA A 198 -5.10 6.34 9.81
C ALA A 198 -5.84 5.70 11.00
N SER A 199 -6.62 4.65 10.75
CA SER A 199 -7.46 3.99 11.74
C SER A 199 -6.65 3.38 12.87
N THR A 200 -7.05 3.65 14.11
CA THR A 200 -6.45 3.01 15.29
C THR A 200 -6.56 1.49 15.23
N ALA A 201 -7.70 0.96 14.77
CA ALA A 201 -7.90 -0.48 14.61
C ALA A 201 -6.93 -1.12 13.61
N VAL A 202 -6.61 -0.43 12.50
CA VAL A 202 -5.61 -0.89 11.53
C VAL A 202 -4.21 -0.86 12.13
N ARG A 203 -3.83 0.24 12.81
CA ARG A 203 -2.51 0.37 13.45
C ARG A 203 -2.27 -0.70 14.52
N VAL A 204 -3.26 -0.98 15.37
CA VAL A 204 -3.11 -2.03 16.38
C VAL A 204 -3.11 -3.44 15.77
N ALA A 205 -3.84 -3.67 14.68
CA ALA A 205 -3.79 -4.94 13.98
C ALA A 205 -2.39 -5.20 13.36
N LEU A 206 -1.75 -4.16 12.80
CA LEU A 206 -0.37 -4.24 12.31
C LEU A 206 0.64 -4.48 13.44
N LEU A 207 0.51 -3.75 14.57
CA LEU A 207 1.34 -3.97 15.76
C LEU A 207 1.19 -5.41 16.29
N ALA A 208 -0.05 -5.89 16.41
CA ALA A 208 -0.33 -7.25 16.90
C ALA A 208 0.25 -8.31 15.96
N ALA A 209 0.34 -8.04 14.67
CA ALA A 209 0.97 -8.91 13.68
C ALA A 209 2.51 -8.91 13.75
N GLY A 210 3.11 -7.97 14.49
CA GLY A 210 4.56 -7.85 14.66
C GLY A 210 5.22 -6.72 13.88
N PHE A 211 4.47 -5.94 13.11
CA PHE A 211 5.03 -4.79 12.39
C PHE A 211 5.40 -3.64 13.32
N PHE A 212 6.49 -2.95 13.02
CA PHE A 212 6.82 -1.64 13.57
C PHE A 212 6.01 -0.58 12.81
N VAL A 213 5.19 0.19 13.53
CA VAL A 213 4.20 1.08 12.91
C VAL A 213 4.57 2.54 13.11
N ALA A 214 4.51 3.32 12.04
CA ALA A 214 4.78 4.75 12.02
C ALA A 214 3.60 5.57 11.50
N GLU A 215 3.61 6.87 11.80
CA GLU A 215 2.75 7.84 11.14
C GLU A 215 3.33 8.19 9.78
N GLY A 216 2.49 8.07 8.74
CA GLY A 216 2.81 8.48 7.39
C GLY A 216 2.32 9.89 7.07
N MET A 217 2.65 10.34 5.87
CA MET A 217 2.23 11.66 5.36
C MET A 217 0.70 11.77 5.33
N GLY A 218 0.19 12.93 5.66
CA GLY A 218 -1.24 13.19 5.61
C GLY A 218 -1.77 13.28 4.17
N SER A 219 -3.03 12.90 3.98
CA SER A 219 -3.74 12.94 2.70
C SER A 219 -5.01 13.78 2.87
N GLY A 220 -5.05 14.95 2.22
CA GLY A 220 -6.17 15.89 2.32
C GLY A 220 -6.44 16.33 3.76
N PRO A 221 -7.68 16.15 4.26
CA PRO A 221 -8.05 16.52 5.61
C PRO A 221 -7.45 15.58 6.68
N LYS A 222 -6.95 14.41 6.30
CA LYS A 222 -6.28 13.49 7.23
C LYS A 222 -4.89 14.02 7.54
N SER A 223 -4.57 14.20 8.81
CA SER A 223 -3.25 14.66 9.27
C SER A 223 -2.15 13.62 9.11
N ALA A 224 -2.50 12.34 9.04
CA ALA A 224 -1.55 11.23 8.91
C ALA A 224 -2.18 10.05 8.18
N THR A 225 -1.32 9.19 7.66
CA THR A 225 -1.63 7.84 7.15
C THR A 225 -0.86 6.82 7.99
N THR A 226 -0.66 5.59 7.50
CA THR A 226 0.08 4.59 8.27
C THR A 226 1.16 3.95 7.39
N LEU A 227 2.36 3.85 7.97
CA LEU A 227 3.45 3.00 7.48
C LEU A 227 3.67 1.86 8.45
N ALA A 228 4.09 0.72 7.93
CA ALA A 228 4.49 -0.41 8.76
C ALA A 228 5.75 -1.09 8.19
N PHE A 229 6.63 -1.56 9.06
CA PHE A 229 7.93 -2.12 8.73
C PHE A 229 8.06 -3.50 9.36
N THR A 230 8.61 -4.46 8.65
CA THR A 230 8.91 -5.79 9.23
C THR A 230 10.07 -5.75 10.21
N ARG A 231 10.89 -4.68 10.20
CA ARG A 231 12.03 -4.47 11.10
C ARG A 231 12.05 -3.06 11.64
N ALA A 232 12.48 -2.88 12.89
CA ALA A 232 12.64 -1.55 13.50
C ALA A 232 13.58 -0.64 12.69
N THR A 233 14.69 -1.19 12.23
CA THR A 233 15.68 -0.48 11.39
C THR A 233 15.09 0.03 10.08
N GLY A 234 14.02 -0.57 9.56
CA GLY A 234 13.36 -0.09 8.35
C GLY A 234 12.89 1.36 8.45
N ALA A 235 12.40 1.78 9.63
CA ALA A 235 12.00 3.18 9.85
C ALA A 235 13.21 4.12 9.97
N GLU A 236 14.32 3.66 10.53
CA GLU A 236 15.57 4.44 10.69
C GLU A 236 16.30 4.60 9.36
N GLU A 237 16.32 3.55 8.56
CA GLU A 237 16.95 3.50 7.23
C GLU A 237 16.09 4.18 6.14
N HIS A 238 14.82 4.44 6.41
CA HIS A 238 13.93 5.09 5.47
C HIS A 238 14.35 6.55 5.23
N PRO A 239 14.45 7.02 3.98
CA PRO A 239 14.97 8.36 3.66
C PRO A 239 14.21 9.52 4.33
N LEU A 240 12.92 9.33 4.63
CA LEU A 240 12.09 10.33 5.33
C LEU A 240 12.08 10.14 6.85
N THR A 241 12.79 9.15 7.39
CA THR A 241 12.88 8.85 8.82
C THR A 241 11.53 8.96 9.55
N PRO A 242 10.50 8.17 9.15
CA PRO A 242 9.16 8.28 9.70
C PRO A 242 9.17 7.95 11.19
N ARG A 243 8.44 8.75 11.97
CA ARG A 243 8.38 8.57 13.41
C ARG A 243 7.50 7.37 13.77
N LEU A 244 8.09 6.36 14.39
CA LEU A 244 7.35 5.25 14.98
C LEU A 244 6.33 5.74 16.02
N LEU A 245 5.20 5.05 16.14
CA LEU A 245 4.24 5.30 17.22
C LEU A 245 4.92 5.11 18.56
N ASP A 246 4.76 6.07 19.47
CA ASP A 246 5.47 6.14 20.73
C ASP A 246 4.56 5.84 21.95
N GLN A 247 5.13 5.95 23.14
CA GLN A 247 4.41 5.79 24.41
C GLN A 247 3.23 6.76 24.55
N HIS A 248 3.34 7.96 23.95
CA HIS A 248 2.24 8.93 23.97
C HIS A 248 1.06 8.42 23.13
N TRP A 249 1.34 7.84 21.96
CA TRP A 249 0.32 7.20 21.14
C TRP A 249 -0.30 6.00 21.86
N LEU A 250 0.51 5.16 22.52
CA LEU A 250 0.04 4.01 23.30
C LEU A 250 -0.90 4.46 24.44
N ALA A 251 -0.55 5.50 25.17
CA ALA A 251 -1.39 6.07 26.22
C ALA A 251 -2.72 6.64 25.69
N ARG A 252 -2.71 7.19 24.47
CA ARG A 252 -3.92 7.66 23.79
C ARG A 252 -4.81 6.48 23.33
N TRP A 253 -4.19 5.43 22.79
CA TRP A 253 -4.89 4.21 22.40
C TRP A 253 -5.65 3.57 23.55
N ARG A 254 -5.05 3.43 24.74
CA ARG A 254 -5.69 2.89 25.95
C ARG A 254 -6.97 3.64 26.35
N ARG A 255 -7.13 4.88 25.94
CA ARG A 255 -8.30 5.73 26.22
C ARG A 255 -9.28 5.82 25.04
N SER A 256 -8.97 5.16 23.93
CA SER A 256 -9.80 5.20 22.74
C SER A 256 -11.05 4.34 22.90
N HIS A 257 -12.17 4.79 22.37
CA HIS A 257 -13.39 3.97 22.25
C HIS A 257 -13.28 2.90 21.15
N VAL A 258 -12.27 2.99 20.29
CA VAL A 258 -11.99 2.05 19.17
C VAL A 258 -10.60 1.46 19.39
N GLN A 259 -10.43 0.76 20.52
CA GLN A 259 -9.18 0.14 20.90
C GLN A 259 -8.84 -1.09 20.04
N PHE A 260 -9.87 -1.86 19.68
CA PHE A 260 -9.72 -3.17 19.08
C PHE A 260 -10.21 -3.21 17.64
N PRO A 261 -9.63 -4.08 16.79
CA PRO A 261 -10.22 -4.41 15.50
C PRO A 261 -11.67 -4.94 15.70
N ALA A 262 -12.59 -4.53 14.84
CA ALA A 262 -14.00 -4.90 14.96
C ALA A 262 -14.24 -6.43 14.89
N THR A 263 -13.30 -7.17 14.31
CA THR A 263 -13.35 -8.64 14.18
C THR A 263 -12.78 -9.36 15.40
N LEU A 264 -12.15 -8.65 16.36
CA LEU A 264 -11.52 -9.27 17.52
C LEU A 264 -12.58 -9.65 18.56
N PRO A 265 -12.68 -10.95 18.98
CA PRO A 265 -13.61 -11.38 20.01
C PRO A 265 -13.30 -10.70 21.37
N ILE A 266 -14.34 -10.36 22.13
CA ILE A 266 -14.20 -9.72 23.44
C ILE A 266 -13.33 -10.57 24.39
N ALA A 267 -13.45 -11.89 24.33
CA ALA A 267 -12.65 -12.81 25.15
C ALA A 267 -11.14 -12.69 24.93
N GLU A 268 -10.72 -12.16 23.79
CA GLU A 268 -9.32 -11.99 23.40
C GLU A 268 -8.77 -10.59 23.73
N HIS A 269 -9.61 -9.64 24.14
CA HIS A 269 -9.20 -8.25 24.35
C HIS A 269 -8.04 -8.12 25.34
N ALA A 270 -8.08 -8.80 26.49
CA ALA A 270 -7.03 -8.73 27.52
C ALA A 270 -5.68 -9.28 27.00
N HIS A 271 -5.71 -10.37 26.24
CA HIS A 271 -4.52 -10.92 25.61
C HIS A 271 -3.97 -9.97 24.57
N PHE A 272 -4.84 -9.38 23.76
CA PHE A 272 -4.48 -8.40 22.72
C PHE A 272 -3.84 -7.14 23.32
N GLU A 273 -4.39 -6.61 24.42
CA GLU A 273 -3.80 -5.47 25.16
C GLU A 273 -2.37 -5.79 25.59
N GLN A 274 -2.16 -6.94 26.22
CA GLN A 274 -0.82 -7.38 26.63
C GLN A 274 0.15 -7.50 25.45
N LEU A 275 -0.34 -7.99 24.30
CA LEU A 275 0.46 -8.11 23.09
C LEU A 275 0.94 -6.74 22.61
N ILE A 276 0.03 -5.75 22.54
CA ILE A 276 0.36 -4.39 22.11
C ILE A 276 1.30 -3.70 23.12
N GLU A 277 1.01 -3.78 24.43
CA GLU A 277 1.83 -3.17 25.47
C GLU A 277 3.25 -3.74 25.54
N ASN A 278 3.39 -5.02 25.23
CA ASN A 278 4.69 -5.70 25.18
C ASN A 278 5.40 -5.62 23.83
N HIS A 279 4.80 -4.93 22.85
CA HIS A 279 5.42 -4.81 21.52
C HIS A 279 6.81 -4.16 21.62
N PRO A 280 7.86 -4.67 20.95
CA PRO A 280 9.24 -4.15 21.03
C PRO A 280 9.34 -2.66 20.77
N GLN A 281 8.51 -2.10 19.92
CA GLN A 281 8.46 -0.68 19.56
C GLN A 281 8.24 0.24 20.78
N PHE A 282 7.53 -0.23 21.80
CA PHE A 282 7.20 0.54 23.01
C PHE A 282 8.11 0.23 24.20
N LYS A 283 9.07 -0.69 24.03
CA LYS A 283 10.08 -0.94 25.07
C LYS A 283 11.16 0.13 24.91
N GLU A 284 11.43 0.87 25.98
CA GLU A 284 12.57 1.77 26.02
C GLU A 284 13.84 0.97 25.71
N CYS A 285 14.63 1.44 24.74
CA CYS A 285 16.01 0.97 24.61
C CYS A 285 16.73 1.34 25.92
N ARG A 286 16.98 0.33 26.75
CA ARG A 286 17.80 0.49 27.95
C ARG A 286 19.27 0.63 27.57
#